data_a7588d96b5c80474b0b76cc1171e2b88
#
_entry.id   a7588d96b5c80474b0b76cc1171e2b88
#
_cell.length_a   1.000
_cell.length_b   1.000
_cell.length_c   1.000
_cell.angle_alpha   90.00
_cell.angle_beta   90.00
_cell.angle_gamma   90.00
#
_symmetry.space_group_name_H-M   'P 1'
#
loop_
_entity.id
_entity.type
_entity.pdbx_description
1 polymer ?
#
loop_
_entity_poly.entity_id
_entity_poly.type
_entity_poly.pdbx_seq_one_letter_code
_entity_poly.pdbx_strand_id
1 'polypeptide(L)'
;TTFRGQPLGNRPEAALKTCVMSATAPDMFSAAQFERFDALRAACGDLGYGADAYAYGLVALGTVGVVAEASMNPWDFMALIPVIEGAGGRVTDWAGEPLTLESDGTVLAAATPALHQAALHILND
;
A
#
# COMPACT_ATOMS: atom_id res chain seq x y z
N THR A 1 13.94 -9.56 2.12
CA THR A 1 12.96 -10.27 1.28
C THR A 1 13.61 -10.73 0.00
N THR A 2 13.29 -11.94 -0.42
CA THR A 2 13.81 -12.53 -1.67
C THR A 2 12.65 -13.04 -2.52
N PHE A 3 12.85 -13.04 -3.83
CA PHE A 3 11.95 -13.69 -4.78
C PHE A 3 12.76 -14.60 -5.72
N ARG A 4 12.41 -15.88 -5.77
CA ARG A 4 13.14 -16.90 -6.53
C ARG A 4 14.64 -16.93 -6.20
N GLY A 5 14.98 -16.75 -4.91
CA GLY A 5 16.35 -16.73 -4.43
C GLY A 5 17.13 -15.42 -4.66
N GLN A 6 16.51 -14.41 -5.28
CA GLN A 6 17.15 -13.12 -5.52
C GLN A 6 16.66 -12.09 -4.48
N PRO A 7 17.56 -11.31 -3.86
CA PRO A 7 17.16 -10.23 -2.95
C PRO A 7 16.30 -9.18 -3.68
N LEU A 8 15.27 -8.69 -2.97
CA LEU A 8 14.46 -7.55 -3.40
C LEU A 8 14.93 -6.28 -2.71
N GLY A 9 14.91 -5.17 -3.41
CA GLY A 9 15.33 -3.86 -2.94
C GLY A 9 15.86 -3.00 -4.09
N ASN A 10 16.39 -1.81 -3.78
CA ASN A 10 17.04 -0.90 -4.75
C ASN A 10 16.22 -0.65 -6.01
N ARG A 11 15.02 -0.08 -5.85
CA ARG A 11 14.18 0.26 -6.98
C ARG A 11 14.38 1.70 -7.41
N PRO A 12 14.27 1.99 -8.73
CA PRO A 12 14.21 3.37 -9.16
C PRO A 12 13.01 4.07 -8.53
N GLU A 13 13.16 5.33 -8.17
CA GLU A 13 12.05 6.13 -7.70
C GLU A 13 10.96 6.21 -8.78
N ALA A 14 9.74 5.89 -8.39
CA ALA A 14 8.55 6.05 -9.21
C ALA A 14 7.70 7.20 -8.66
N ALA A 15 7.01 7.92 -9.55
CA ALA A 15 6.02 8.91 -9.14
C ALA A 15 4.64 8.26 -9.06
N LEU A 16 3.75 8.78 -8.20
CA LEU A 16 2.37 8.28 -8.10
C LEU A 16 1.69 8.23 -9.47
N LYS A 17 1.82 9.27 -10.27
CA LYS A 17 1.19 9.38 -11.60
C LYS A 17 1.57 8.27 -12.60
N THR A 18 2.64 7.53 -12.34
CA THR A 18 3.11 6.44 -13.20
C THR A 18 2.98 5.08 -12.55
N CYS A 19 2.59 5.01 -11.28
CA CYS A 19 2.47 3.73 -10.59
C CYS A 19 1.07 3.14 -10.72
N VAL A 20 1.00 1.82 -10.58
CA VAL A 20 -0.26 1.10 -10.38
C VAL A 20 -0.60 1.14 -8.89
N MET A 21 -1.84 1.49 -8.60
CA MET A 21 -2.44 1.39 -7.27
C MET A 21 -3.34 0.16 -7.20
N SER A 22 -3.48 -0.43 -6.03
CA SER A 22 -4.40 -1.56 -5.82
C SER A 22 -5.16 -1.43 -4.50
N ALA A 23 -6.36 -1.99 -4.50
CA ALA A 23 -7.18 -2.28 -3.33
C ALA A 23 -8.00 -3.53 -3.59
N THR A 24 -8.59 -4.14 -2.56
CA THR A 24 -9.38 -5.36 -2.73
C THR A 24 -10.72 -5.05 -3.39
N ALA A 25 -11.50 -4.12 -2.83
CA ALA A 25 -12.82 -3.78 -3.36
C ALA A 25 -13.24 -2.36 -2.90
N PRO A 26 -14.06 -1.64 -3.68
CA PRO A 26 -14.49 -0.30 -3.30
C PRO A 26 -15.42 -0.28 -2.08
N ASP A 27 -16.11 -1.37 -1.77
CA ASP A 27 -17.04 -1.48 -0.64
C ASP A 27 -16.35 -1.73 0.71
N MET A 28 -15.02 -1.89 0.73
CA MET A 28 -14.25 -1.99 1.97
C MET A 28 -14.10 -0.66 2.72
N PHE A 29 -14.45 0.45 2.08
CA PHE A 29 -14.30 1.81 2.61
C PHE A 29 -15.61 2.37 3.14
N SER A 30 -15.55 3.13 4.26
CA SER A 30 -16.62 4.06 4.59
C SER A 30 -16.67 5.20 3.56
N ALA A 31 -17.75 5.99 3.54
CA ALA A 31 -17.87 7.11 2.61
C ALA A 31 -16.70 8.10 2.74
N ALA A 32 -16.32 8.46 3.96
CA ALA A 32 -15.19 9.37 4.21
C ALA A 32 -13.83 8.75 3.81
N GLN A 33 -13.64 7.46 4.03
CA GLN A 33 -12.45 6.75 3.58
C GLN A 33 -12.39 6.67 2.05
N PHE A 34 -13.53 6.45 1.41
CA PHE A 34 -13.59 6.37 -0.05
C PHE A 34 -13.23 7.70 -0.71
N GLU A 35 -13.64 8.83 -0.16
CA GLU A 35 -13.24 10.16 -0.67
C GLU A 35 -11.71 10.33 -0.65
N ARG A 36 -11.05 9.95 0.44
CA ARG A 36 -9.60 9.99 0.57
C ARG A 36 -8.92 9.01 -0.40
N PHE A 37 -9.43 7.79 -0.48
CA PHE A 37 -8.97 6.77 -1.42
C PHE A 37 -9.08 7.25 -2.88
N ASP A 38 -10.23 7.85 -3.25
CA ASP A 38 -10.48 8.32 -4.61
C ASP A 38 -9.56 9.48 -5.00
N ALA A 39 -9.23 10.36 -4.06
CA ALA A 39 -8.21 11.39 -4.27
C ALA A 39 -6.84 10.79 -4.57
N LEU A 40 -6.43 9.76 -3.82
CA LEU A 40 -5.18 9.05 -4.07
C LEU A 40 -5.23 8.31 -5.42
N ARG A 41 -6.33 7.63 -5.72
CA ARG A 41 -6.55 6.96 -7.00
C ARG A 41 -6.37 7.93 -8.19
N ALA A 42 -6.94 9.13 -8.08
CA ALA A 42 -6.83 10.15 -9.13
C ALA A 42 -5.39 10.64 -9.37
N ALA A 43 -4.52 10.51 -8.37
CA ALA A 43 -3.10 10.85 -8.48
C ALA A 43 -2.22 9.73 -9.03
N CYS A 44 -2.75 8.50 -9.08
CA CYS A 44 -2.04 7.32 -9.58
C CYS A 44 -2.24 7.10 -11.08
N GLY A 45 -1.37 6.32 -11.70
CA GLY A 45 -1.43 6.03 -13.14
C GLY A 45 -2.54 5.06 -13.52
N ASP A 46 -2.78 4.06 -12.68
CA ASP A 46 -3.78 3.03 -12.91
C ASP A 46 -4.27 2.45 -11.58
N LEU A 47 -5.41 1.76 -11.59
CA LEU A 47 -6.01 1.10 -10.44
C LEU A 47 -6.44 -0.32 -10.77
N GLY A 48 -6.05 -1.27 -9.93
CA GLY A 48 -6.54 -2.64 -9.96
C GLY A 48 -7.27 -3.02 -8.67
N TYR A 49 -8.33 -3.81 -8.81
CA TYR A 49 -9.06 -4.39 -7.69
C TYR A 49 -8.92 -5.92 -7.66
N GLY A 50 -9.23 -6.53 -6.52
CA GLY A 50 -9.46 -7.96 -6.40
C GLY A 50 -8.22 -8.83 -6.22
N ALA A 51 -7.08 -8.25 -5.91
CA ALA A 51 -5.85 -9.02 -5.74
C ALA A 51 -5.55 -9.46 -4.29
N ASP A 52 -6.31 -8.97 -3.31
CA ASP A 52 -6.16 -9.32 -1.88
C ASP A 52 -4.69 -9.26 -1.42
N ALA A 53 -4.24 -10.23 -0.64
CA ALA A 53 -2.86 -10.33 -0.17
C ALA A 53 -1.80 -10.40 -1.29
N TYR A 54 -2.19 -10.86 -2.48
CA TYR A 54 -1.31 -10.92 -3.65
C TYR A 54 -0.81 -9.53 -4.09
N ALA A 55 -1.65 -8.47 -3.93
CA ALA A 55 -1.25 -7.09 -4.23
C ALA A 55 -0.03 -6.65 -3.42
N TYR A 56 0.05 -7.04 -2.17
CA TYR A 56 1.20 -6.73 -1.29
C TYR A 56 2.48 -7.44 -1.74
N GLY A 57 2.37 -8.65 -2.24
CA GLY A 57 3.49 -9.34 -2.92
C GLY A 57 3.96 -8.58 -4.16
N LEU A 58 3.04 -8.00 -4.93
CA LEU A 58 3.36 -7.17 -6.09
C LEU A 58 3.99 -5.82 -5.67
N VAL A 59 3.62 -5.26 -4.51
CA VAL A 59 4.31 -4.10 -3.92
C VAL A 59 5.75 -4.49 -3.58
N ALA A 60 5.96 -5.64 -2.93
CA ALA A 60 7.29 -6.15 -2.64
C ALA A 60 8.11 -6.37 -3.90
N LEU A 61 7.53 -6.75 -5.02
CA LEU A 61 8.18 -6.86 -6.33
C LEU A 61 8.34 -5.51 -7.06
N GLY A 62 7.60 -4.47 -6.67
CA GLY A 62 7.59 -3.16 -7.32
C GLY A 62 6.72 -3.05 -8.56
N THR A 63 5.93 -4.07 -8.85
CA THR A 63 4.95 -4.06 -9.95
C THR A 63 3.75 -3.19 -9.61
N VAL A 64 3.31 -3.21 -8.35
CA VAL A 64 2.34 -2.29 -7.76
C VAL A 64 3.10 -1.27 -6.94
N GLY A 65 2.81 0.01 -7.15
CA GLY A 65 3.47 1.09 -6.42
C GLY A 65 2.87 1.31 -5.04
N VAL A 66 1.54 1.26 -4.94
CA VAL A 66 0.79 1.59 -3.72
C VAL A 66 -0.40 0.66 -3.56
N VAL A 67 -0.63 0.20 -2.32
CA VAL A 67 -1.90 -0.41 -1.88
C VAL A 67 -2.46 0.44 -0.77
N ALA A 68 -3.73 0.84 -0.88
CA ALA A 68 -4.46 1.54 0.17
C ALA A 68 -5.77 0.80 0.45
N GLU A 69 -5.94 0.31 1.66
CA GLU A 69 -7.07 -0.51 2.08
C GLU A 69 -7.62 -0.06 3.43
N ALA A 70 -8.84 -0.46 3.73
CA ALA A 70 -9.50 -0.24 5.01
C ALA A 70 -10.27 -1.51 5.43
N SER A 71 -10.83 -1.50 6.63
CA SER A 71 -11.53 -2.67 7.21
C SER A 71 -10.64 -3.91 7.32
N MET A 72 -9.33 -3.71 7.44
CA MET A 72 -8.34 -4.78 7.58
C MET A 72 -8.21 -5.23 9.03
N ASN A 73 -7.99 -6.51 9.22
CA ASN A 73 -7.71 -7.11 10.53
C ASN A 73 -6.20 -7.41 10.68
N PRO A 74 -5.68 -7.55 11.92
CA PRO A 74 -4.26 -7.84 12.13
C PRO A 74 -3.75 -9.07 11.38
N TRP A 75 -4.55 -10.11 11.25
CA TRP A 75 -4.18 -11.31 10.48
C TRP A 75 -4.12 -11.10 8.97
N ASP A 76 -4.67 -9.98 8.46
CA ASP A 76 -4.58 -9.61 7.05
C ASP A 76 -3.26 -8.91 6.73
N PHE A 77 -2.70 -8.12 7.66
CA PHE A 77 -1.55 -7.25 7.36
C PHE A 77 -0.26 -7.56 8.13
N MET A 78 -0.33 -8.17 9.33
CA MET A 78 0.88 -8.31 10.18
C MET A 78 2.01 -9.11 9.51
N ALA A 79 1.67 -10.17 8.77
CA ALA A 79 2.66 -10.97 8.05
C ALA A 79 3.24 -10.26 6.83
N LEU A 80 2.53 -9.28 6.28
CA LEU A 80 2.93 -8.56 5.07
C LEU A 80 3.94 -7.44 5.34
N ILE A 81 3.95 -6.90 6.56
CA ILE A 81 4.87 -5.83 6.96
C ILE A 81 6.33 -6.22 6.71
N PRO A 82 6.87 -7.33 7.26
CA PRO A 82 8.26 -7.69 7.03
C PRO A 82 8.56 -8.06 5.57
N VAL A 83 7.57 -8.53 4.82
CA VAL A 83 7.73 -8.84 3.40
C VAL A 83 8.02 -7.57 2.59
N ILE A 84 7.21 -6.53 2.81
CA ILE A 84 7.32 -5.25 2.09
C ILE A 84 8.52 -4.45 2.57
N GLU A 85 8.69 -4.30 3.89
CA GLU A 85 9.81 -3.54 4.45
C GLU A 85 11.16 -4.22 4.19
N GLY A 86 11.21 -5.54 4.23
CA GLY A 86 12.38 -6.31 3.82
C GLY A 86 12.73 -6.19 2.33
N ALA A 87 11.80 -5.71 1.50
CA ALA A 87 12.00 -5.39 0.09
C ALA A 87 12.29 -3.89 -0.16
N GLY A 88 12.43 -3.09 0.91
CA GLY A 88 12.71 -1.65 0.84
C GLY A 88 11.47 -0.76 0.74
N GLY A 89 10.27 -1.34 0.83
CA GLY A 89 9.01 -0.60 0.90
C GLY A 89 8.67 -0.10 2.31
N ARG A 90 7.47 0.45 2.46
CA ARG A 90 6.96 0.93 3.75
C ARG A 90 5.49 0.59 3.91
N VAL A 91 5.09 0.27 5.15
CA VAL A 91 3.70 -0.03 5.52
C VAL A 91 3.35 0.70 6.80
N THR A 92 2.22 1.41 6.80
CA THR A 92 1.64 2.09 7.97
C THR A 92 0.11 2.05 7.90
N ASP A 93 -0.55 2.60 8.92
CA ASP A 93 -1.94 3.03 8.76
C ASP A 93 -2.04 4.33 7.93
N TRP A 94 -3.25 4.84 7.72
CA TRP A 94 -3.45 6.09 6.96
C TRP A 94 -3.09 7.36 7.72
N ALA A 95 -2.81 7.27 9.02
CA ALA A 95 -2.22 8.36 9.79
C ALA A 95 -0.68 8.40 9.70
N GLY A 96 -0.08 7.35 9.16
CA GLY A 96 1.37 7.21 9.07
C GLY A 96 2.00 6.51 10.28
N GLU A 97 1.16 5.97 11.17
CA GLU A 97 1.61 5.25 12.35
C GLU A 97 1.90 3.78 12.04
N PRO A 98 2.84 3.16 12.75
CA PRO A 98 3.10 1.72 12.62
C PRO A 98 1.84 0.88 12.89
N LEU A 99 1.64 -0.15 12.09
CA LEU A 99 0.54 -1.09 12.29
C LEU A 99 0.77 -1.97 13.52
N THR A 100 -0.27 -2.11 14.33
CA THR A 100 -0.31 -2.93 15.55
C THR A 100 -1.60 -3.75 15.61
N LEU A 101 -1.75 -4.57 16.64
CA LEU A 101 -3.00 -5.29 16.89
C LEU A 101 -4.20 -4.37 17.17
N GLU A 102 -3.95 -3.11 17.53
CA GLU A 102 -4.94 -2.10 17.87
C GLU A 102 -5.13 -1.04 16.77
N SER A 103 -4.53 -1.23 15.60
CA SER A 103 -4.69 -0.33 14.46
C SER A 103 -6.15 -0.25 13.99
N ASP A 104 -6.53 0.88 13.41
CA ASP A 104 -7.92 1.19 13.02
C ASP A 104 -8.44 0.40 11.81
N GLY A 105 -7.60 -0.45 11.23
CA GLY A 105 -7.92 -1.24 10.05
C GLY A 105 -7.59 -0.57 8.73
N THR A 106 -7.08 0.66 8.72
CA THR A 106 -6.54 1.27 7.51
C THR A 106 -5.11 0.81 7.28
N VAL A 107 -4.75 0.54 6.02
CA VAL A 107 -3.41 0.10 5.62
C VAL A 107 -2.97 0.87 4.39
N LEU A 108 -1.78 1.43 4.45
CA LEU A 108 -1.08 2.04 3.33
C LEU A 108 0.27 1.34 3.17
N ALA A 109 0.43 0.63 2.05
CA ALA A 109 1.69 -0.02 1.68
C ALA A 109 2.22 0.60 0.39
N ALA A 110 3.51 0.84 0.32
CA ALA A 110 4.15 1.37 -0.88
C ALA A 110 5.50 0.70 -1.16
N ALA A 111 5.84 0.62 -2.44
CA ALA A 111 7.07 -0.01 -2.90
C ALA A 111 8.34 0.75 -2.49
N THR A 112 8.21 2.06 -2.23
CA THR A 112 9.31 2.90 -1.75
C THR A 112 8.83 3.87 -0.66
N PRO A 113 9.72 4.33 0.24
CA PRO A 113 9.37 5.36 1.22
C PRO A 113 8.87 6.66 0.57
N ALA A 114 9.40 7.04 -0.59
CA ALA A 114 8.97 8.25 -1.30
C ALA A 114 7.52 8.14 -1.81
N LEU A 115 7.13 7.01 -2.40
CA LEU A 115 5.74 6.74 -2.79
C LEU A 115 4.81 6.72 -1.58
N HIS A 116 5.24 6.09 -0.48
CA HIS A 116 4.48 6.06 0.76
C HIS A 116 4.20 7.48 1.28
N GLN A 117 5.23 8.32 1.37
CA GLN A 117 5.08 9.69 1.85
C GLN A 117 4.15 10.52 0.94
N ALA A 118 4.29 10.39 -0.37
CA ALA A 118 3.43 11.08 -1.33
C ALA A 118 1.96 10.63 -1.22
N ALA A 119 1.72 9.32 -1.08
CA ALA A 119 0.38 8.77 -0.90
C ALA A 119 -0.23 9.20 0.45
N LEU A 120 0.56 9.16 1.52
CA LEU A 120 0.13 9.56 2.86
C LEU A 120 -0.30 11.03 2.90
N HIS A 121 0.43 11.90 2.20
CA HIS A 121 0.08 13.32 2.09
C HIS A 121 -1.30 13.51 1.44
N ILE A 122 -1.59 12.82 0.35
CA ILE A 122 -2.89 12.90 -0.33
C ILE A 122 -4.02 12.37 0.55
N LEU A 123 -3.79 11.24 1.23
CA LEU A 123 -4.80 10.65 2.12
C LEU A 123 -5.17 11.58 3.30
N ASN A 124 -4.32 12.52 3.68
CA ASN A 124 -4.51 13.41 4.83
C ASN A 124 -4.68 14.89 4.45
N ASP A 125 -4.82 15.18 3.21
CA ASP A 125 -4.95 16.56 2.70
C ASP A 125 -6.39 17.14 2.79
#